data_48550940a811bd0c1766a90e235906ae
#
_entry.id   48550940a811bd0c1766a90e235906ae
#
_cell.length_a   1.000
_cell.length_b   1.000
_cell.length_c   1.000
_cell.angle_alpha   90.00
_cell.angle_beta   90.00
_cell.angle_gamma   90.00
#
_symmetry.space_group_name_H-M   'P 1'
#
loop_
_entity.id
_entity.type
_entity.pdbx_description
1 polymer ?
#
loop_
_entity_poly.entity_id
_entity_poly.type
_entity_poly.pdbx_seq_one_letter_code
_entity_poly.pdbx_strand_id
1 'polypeptide(L)'
;MGGTVLVLGVLSVLLCLVSLAVGSRSLTLEEVAGAFVPGRTTVASVIVWQLRMPRTVLAVMVGASLAVAGVVMQGLTRNPLAEPGILGINAGASLSVVLSMSLLGLTDVSDFLWFAFAGAALVAFLVHLMSVRSADAGPARLVLAGVALGASLRSITGTITMYDSVTFDSYRFWVLGSLADRDAVLLVWVAPFLVVGLVLALASGLTLNALALGEEQAKALGVSPRRARALALTSITLLCGASTAAVGPISFVGLVVPQVLRLALGADQRRLLAVSLVAGPVLLLAADVVGRVILDSGEMEAGVVTAFIGGPVLLVMVIQRMGVKGR
;
A
#
# COMPACT_ATOMS: atom_id res chain seq x y z
N MET A 1 -9.22 18.74 13.63
CA MET A 1 -9.15 18.20 12.26
C MET A 1 -8.41 19.12 11.28
N GLY A 2 -8.78 20.40 11.16
CA GLY A 2 -8.10 21.33 10.23
C GLY A 2 -6.59 21.44 10.47
N GLY A 3 -6.17 21.64 11.72
CA GLY A 3 -4.75 21.73 12.07
C GLY A 3 -3.93 20.49 11.72
N THR A 4 -4.46 19.27 11.98
CA THR A 4 -3.79 18.02 11.64
C THR A 4 -3.61 17.87 10.13
N VAL A 5 -4.64 18.17 9.34
CA VAL A 5 -4.58 18.11 7.88
C VAL A 5 -3.57 19.13 7.33
N LEU A 6 -3.57 20.36 7.89
CA LEU A 6 -2.62 21.40 7.49
C LEU A 6 -1.16 20.95 7.77
N VAL A 7 -0.88 20.47 8.97
CA VAL A 7 0.47 20.01 9.35
C VAL A 7 0.92 18.85 8.45
N LEU A 8 0.08 17.86 8.23
CA LEU A 8 0.40 16.72 7.34
C LEU A 8 0.55 17.18 5.89
N GLY A 9 -0.28 18.14 5.42
CA GLY A 9 -0.16 18.70 4.09
C GLY A 9 1.18 19.44 3.88
N VAL A 10 1.55 20.29 4.83
CA VAL A 10 2.86 20.98 4.80
C VAL A 10 4.00 19.97 4.82
N LEU A 11 3.92 18.95 5.69
CA LEU A 11 4.94 17.91 5.78
C LEU A 11 5.04 17.08 4.49
N SER A 12 3.90 16.75 3.85
CA SER A 12 3.91 16.09 2.53
C SER A 12 4.63 16.92 1.47
N VAL A 13 4.33 18.22 1.39
CA VAL A 13 4.98 19.10 0.42
C VAL A 13 6.50 19.20 0.70
N LEU A 14 6.89 19.36 1.96
CA LEU A 14 8.30 19.37 2.34
C LEU A 14 9.00 18.08 1.97
N LEU A 15 8.39 16.92 2.24
CA LEU A 15 8.96 15.62 1.87
C LEU A 15 9.04 15.43 0.36
N CYS A 16 8.08 15.95 -0.42
CA CYS A 16 8.19 15.95 -1.88
C CYS A 16 9.40 16.76 -2.34
N LEU A 17 9.61 17.95 -1.79
CA LEU A 17 10.77 18.78 -2.12
C LEU A 17 12.09 18.09 -1.73
N VAL A 18 12.15 17.50 -0.54
CA VAL A 18 13.30 16.71 -0.10
C VAL A 18 13.53 15.51 -1.02
N SER A 19 12.48 14.79 -1.42
CA SER A 19 12.56 13.67 -2.36
C SER A 19 13.12 14.08 -3.72
N LEU A 20 12.84 15.31 -4.19
CA LEU A 20 13.41 15.84 -5.42
C LEU A 20 14.88 16.28 -5.27
N ALA A 21 15.30 16.70 -4.07
CA ALA A 21 16.66 17.17 -3.80
C ALA A 21 17.63 16.05 -3.41
N VAL A 22 17.16 15.02 -2.67
CA VAL A 22 17.97 13.96 -2.05
C VAL A 22 17.99 12.70 -2.94
N GLY A 23 19.17 12.06 -3.02
CA GLY A 23 19.41 10.81 -3.75
C GLY A 23 20.91 10.56 -3.89
N SER A 24 21.33 9.59 -4.70
CA SER A 24 22.73 9.23 -4.97
C SER A 24 23.61 10.43 -5.37
N ARG A 25 23.02 11.41 -6.06
CA ARG A 25 23.58 12.75 -6.26
C ARG A 25 22.66 13.77 -5.58
N SER A 26 23.12 14.45 -4.55
CA SER A 26 22.39 15.55 -3.92
C SER A 26 22.32 16.75 -4.86
N LEU A 27 21.11 17.30 -5.04
CA LEU A 27 20.88 18.51 -5.81
C LEU A 27 20.61 19.67 -4.83
N THR A 28 21.16 20.84 -5.13
CA THR A 28 20.82 22.05 -4.40
C THR A 28 19.39 22.49 -4.71
N LEU A 29 18.79 23.29 -3.83
CA LEU A 29 17.45 23.85 -4.09
C LEU A 29 17.40 24.70 -5.36
N GLU A 30 18.51 25.38 -5.68
CA GLU A 30 18.65 26.16 -6.91
C GLU A 30 18.65 25.26 -8.16
N GLU A 31 19.36 24.12 -8.12
CA GLU A 31 19.36 23.13 -9.21
C GLU A 31 17.98 22.52 -9.42
N VAL A 32 17.28 22.19 -8.31
CA VAL A 32 15.89 21.69 -8.36
C VAL A 32 14.97 22.74 -8.94
N ALA A 33 15.03 24.00 -8.47
CA ALA A 33 14.21 25.08 -9.01
C ALA A 33 14.53 25.36 -10.49
N GLY A 34 15.82 25.32 -10.86
CA GLY A 34 16.28 25.47 -12.23
C GLY A 34 15.79 24.39 -13.18
N ALA A 35 15.51 23.18 -12.68
CA ALA A 35 14.96 22.08 -13.46
C ALA A 35 13.52 22.34 -13.97
N PHE A 36 12.80 23.25 -13.32
CA PHE A 36 11.44 23.66 -13.72
C PHE A 36 11.42 24.86 -14.68
N VAL A 37 12.59 25.43 -15.04
CA VAL A 37 12.67 26.54 -16.00
C VAL A 37 12.59 25.99 -17.42
N PRO A 38 11.59 26.39 -18.24
CA PRO A 38 11.45 25.93 -19.60
C PRO A 38 12.70 26.22 -20.47
N GLY A 39 13.11 25.25 -21.29
CA GLY A 39 14.24 25.40 -22.21
C GLY A 39 15.63 25.18 -21.61
N ARG A 40 15.76 24.95 -20.32
CA ARG A 40 17.04 24.54 -19.69
C ARG A 40 17.17 23.01 -19.63
N THR A 41 17.94 22.45 -20.52
CA THR A 41 18.34 21.03 -20.47
C THR A 41 19.65 20.91 -19.71
N THR A 42 19.56 20.72 -18.39
CA THR A 42 20.71 20.46 -17.51
C THR A 42 20.69 19.02 -17.01
N VAL A 43 21.81 18.52 -16.53
CA VAL A 43 21.87 17.19 -15.87
C VAL A 43 20.85 17.11 -14.73
N ALA A 44 20.71 18.21 -13.98
CA ALA A 44 19.73 18.31 -12.89
C ALA A 44 18.29 18.16 -13.40
N SER A 45 17.95 18.77 -14.56
CA SER A 45 16.60 18.64 -15.11
C SER A 45 16.27 17.20 -15.54
N VAL A 46 17.24 16.48 -16.10
CA VAL A 46 17.08 15.06 -16.45
C VAL A 46 16.85 14.22 -15.18
N ILE A 47 17.67 14.42 -14.14
CA ILE A 47 17.53 13.70 -12.86
C ILE A 47 16.15 13.97 -12.24
N VAL A 48 15.72 15.24 -12.20
CA VAL A 48 14.44 15.62 -11.60
C VAL A 48 13.26 15.03 -12.39
N TRP A 49 13.21 15.20 -13.70
CA TRP A 49 12.04 14.83 -14.47
C TRP A 49 11.96 13.35 -14.84
N GLN A 50 13.10 12.70 -15.08
CA GLN A 50 13.09 11.30 -15.54
C GLN A 50 13.21 10.30 -14.39
N LEU A 51 13.91 10.65 -13.29
CA LEU A 51 14.14 9.71 -12.19
C LEU A 51 13.34 10.05 -10.93
N ARG A 52 13.39 11.32 -10.46
CA ARG A 52 12.85 11.68 -9.15
C ARG A 52 11.38 12.04 -9.14
N MET A 53 10.89 12.72 -10.17
CA MET A 53 9.49 13.10 -10.27
C MET A 53 8.57 11.87 -10.36
N PRO A 54 8.81 10.88 -11.26
CA PRO A 54 8.01 9.67 -11.30
C PRO A 54 8.02 8.91 -9.97
N ARG A 55 9.20 8.77 -9.34
CA ARG A 55 9.36 8.11 -8.04
C ARG A 55 8.59 8.83 -6.93
N THR A 56 8.68 10.17 -6.86
CA THR A 56 7.97 10.97 -5.86
C THR A 56 6.45 10.91 -6.03
N VAL A 57 5.96 11.03 -7.26
CA VAL A 57 4.52 10.92 -7.57
C VAL A 57 4.02 9.52 -7.23
N LEU A 58 4.78 8.48 -7.59
CA LEU A 58 4.43 7.10 -7.26
C LEU A 58 4.38 6.87 -5.75
N ALA A 59 5.33 7.43 -4.99
CA ALA A 59 5.32 7.37 -3.52
C ALA A 59 4.06 8.03 -2.92
N VAL A 60 3.63 9.17 -3.47
CA VAL A 60 2.40 9.84 -3.05
C VAL A 60 1.18 8.97 -3.35
N MET A 61 1.05 8.46 -4.57
CA MET A 61 -0.09 7.66 -5.01
C MET A 61 -0.19 6.34 -4.22
N VAL A 62 0.91 5.61 -4.10
CA VAL A 62 0.97 4.33 -3.40
C VAL A 62 0.80 4.52 -1.90
N GLY A 63 1.45 5.52 -1.30
CA GLY A 63 1.31 5.84 0.12
C GLY A 63 -0.12 6.15 0.51
N ALA A 64 -0.81 7.03 -0.25
CA ALA A 64 -2.22 7.32 -0.06
C ALA A 64 -3.09 6.07 -0.19
N SER A 65 -2.83 5.27 -1.23
CA SER A 65 -3.61 4.06 -1.55
C SER A 65 -3.50 3.00 -0.46
N LEU A 66 -2.28 2.68 -0.02
CA LEU A 66 -2.06 1.68 1.02
C LEU A 66 -2.62 2.12 2.38
N ALA A 67 -2.45 3.40 2.75
CA ALA A 67 -3.01 3.94 4.00
C ALA A 67 -4.54 3.90 4.01
N VAL A 68 -5.18 4.32 2.91
CA VAL A 68 -6.64 4.27 2.75
C VAL A 68 -7.14 2.83 2.73
N ALA A 69 -6.48 1.91 2.00
CA ALA A 69 -6.81 0.49 2.01
C ALA A 69 -6.72 -0.10 3.43
N GLY A 70 -5.75 0.35 4.23
CA GLY A 70 -5.61 -0.01 5.64
C GLY A 70 -6.81 0.43 6.48
N VAL A 71 -7.28 1.67 6.33
CA VAL A 71 -8.49 2.15 7.02
C VAL A 71 -9.69 1.28 6.67
N VAL A 72 -9.90 1.02 5.37
CA VAL A 72 -11.02 0.17 4.89
C VAL A 72 -10.92 -1.24 5.48
N MET A 73 -9.73 -1.85 5.46
CA MET A 73 -9.50 -3.19 5.99
C MET A 73 -9.77 -3.28 7.49
N GLN A 74 -9.27 -2.31 8.28
CA GLN A 74 -9.51 -2.24 9.70
C GLN A 74 -10.99 -2.00 10.05
N GLY A 75 -11.68 -1.14 9.26
CA GLY A 75 -13.11 -0.92 9.41
C GLY A 75 -13.93 -2.17 9.06
N LEU A 76 -13.60 -2.85 7.97
CA LEU A 76 -14.26 -4.06 7.50
C LEU A 76 -14.11 -5.22 8.50
N THR A 77 -12.91 -5.43 9.01
CA THR A 77 -12.59 -6.53 9.94
C THR A 77 -12.87 -6.21 11.39
N ARG A 78 -13.15 -4.97 11.71
CA ARG A 78 -13.25 -4.44 13.09
C ARG A 78 -12.01 -4.77 13.91
N ASN A 79 -10.90 -4.89 13.25
CA ASN A 79 -9.62 -5.19 13.87
C ASN A 79 -8.60 -4.11 13.48
N PRO A 80 -8.13 -3.28 14.41
CA PRO A 80 -7.17 -2.21 14.12
C PRO A 80 -5.76 -2.72 13.78
N LEU A 81 -5.49 -4.01 13.96
CA LEU A 81 -4.23 -4.65 13.55
C LEU A 81 -4.35 -5.32 12.16
N ALA A 82 -5.49 -5.18 11.49
CA ALA A 82 -5.66 -5.75 10.17
C ALA A 82 -4.93 -4.90 9.11
N GLU A 83 -4.19 -5.60 8.26
CA GLU A 83 -3.46 -5.05 7.12
C GLU A 83 -4.02 -5.64 5.82
N PRO A 84 -4.14 -4.86 4.72
CA PRO A 84 -4.66 -5.36 3.44
C PRO A 84 -3.95 -6.61 2.91
N GLY A 85 -2.64 -6.73 3.12
CA GLY A 85 -1.83 -7.87 2.70
C GLY A 85 -2.26 -9.22 3.29
N ILE A 86 -2.96 -9.22 4.44
CA ILE A 86 -3.47 -10.44 5.09
C ILE A 86 -4.52 -11.16 4.23
N LEU A 87 -5.20 -10.45 3.31
CA LEU A 87 -6.13 -11.08 2.37
C LEU A 87 -5.45 -11.96 1.31
N GLY A 88 -4.12 -12.10 1.33
CA GLY A 88 -3.39 -12.89 0.35
C GLY A 88 -3.14 -12.18 -0.98
N ILE A 89 -3.57 -10.92 -1.13
CA ILE A 89 -3.43 -10.12 -2.36
C ILE A 89 -1.96 -10.07 -2.81
N ASN A 90 -1.05 -9.77 -1.88
CA ASN A 90 0.38 -9.72 -2.16
C ASN A 90 0.94 -11.10 -2.58
N ALA A 91 0.45 -12.19 -1.97
CA ALA A 91 0.89 -13.54 -2.33
C ALA A 91 0.40 -13.95 -3.73
N GLY A 92 -0.81 -13.54 -4.11
CA GLY A 92 -1.35 -13.73 -5.46
C GLY A 92 -0.55 -12.96 -6.51
N ALA A 93 -0.23 -11.69 -6.25
CA ALA A 93 0.65 -10.88 -7.09
C ALA A 93 2.02 -11.54 -7.23
N SER A 94 2.65 -11.94 -6.12
CA SER A 94 3.97 -12.59 -6.09
C SER A 94 4.03 -13.87 -6.91
N LEU A 95 3.05 -14.76 -6.73
CA LEU A 95 3.01 -15.99 -7.52
C LEU A 95 2.87 -15.70 -9.02
N SER A 96 1.98 -14.78 -9.39
CA SER A 96 1.78 -14.44 -10.81
C SER A 96 3.01 -13.80 -11.44
N VAL A 97 3.74 -12.96 -10.70
CA VAL A 97 5.03 -12.39 -11.13
C VAL A 97 6.06 -13.49 -11.32
N VAL A 98 6.23 -14.38 -10.35
CA VAL A 98 7.18 -15.50 -10.47
C VAL A 98 6.83 -16.42 -11.64
N LEU A 99 5.55 -16.73 -11.85
CA LEU A 99 5.11 -17.50 -13.00
C LEU A 99 5.39 -16.80 -14.33
N SER A 100 5.18 -15.49 -14.41
CA SER A 100 5.48 -14.72 -15.63
C SER A 100 6.98 -14.64 -15.92
N MET A 101 7.81 -14.51 -14.88
CA MET A 101 9.27 -14.56 -15.02
C MET A 101 9.76 -15.95 -15.45
N SER A 102 9.32 -17.01 -14.75
CA SER A 102 9.81 -18.37 -14.98
C SER A 102 9.28 -18.99 -16.28
N LEU A 103 8.02 -18.76 -16.65
CA LEU A 103 7.41 -19.39 -17.83
C LEU A 103 7.53 -18.55 -19.11
N LEU A 104 7.52 -17.22 -18.98
CA LEU A 104 7.51 -16.30 -20.12
C LEU A 104 8.82 -15.51 -20.26
N GLY A 105 9.73 -15.60 -19.29
CA GLY A 105 11.00 -14.87 -19.29
C GLY A 105 10.87 -13.35 -19.12
N LEU A 106 9.74 -12.85 -18.57
CA LEU A 106 9.51 -11.43 -18.40
C LEU A 106 10.32 -10.91 -17.20
N THR A 107 11.16 -9.91 -17.41
CA THR A 107 12.03 -9.34 -16.35
C THR A 107 11.68 -7.90 -16.01
N ASP A 108 11.10 -7.15 -16.93
CA ASP A 108 10.75 -5.77 -16.74
C ASP A 108 9.41 -5.62 -16.03
N VAL A 109 9.31 -4.62 -15.13
CA VAL A 109 8.09 -4.37 -14.34
C VAL A 109 6.90 -4.06 -15.23
N SER A 110 7.09 -3.33 -16.31
CA SER A 110 6.06 -3.03 -17.31
C SER A 110 5.43 -4.29 -17.91
N ASP A 111 6.21 -5.35 -18.09
CA ASP A 111 5.78 -6.59 -18.73
C ASP A 111 4.96 -7.47 -17.77
N PHE A 112 5.40 -7.59 -16.53
CA PHE A 112 4.71 -8.44 -15.56
C PHE A 112 3.67 -7.69 -14.68
N LEU A 113 3.54 -6.37 -14.81
CA LEU A 113 2.58 -5.55 -14.06
C LEU A 113 1.15 -6.14 -14.09
N TRP A 114 0.69 -6.47 -15.30
CA TRP A 114 -0.66 -6.98 -15.52
C TRP A 114 -0.87 -8.37 -14.91
N PHE A 115 0.17 -9.21 -14.91
CA PHE A 115 0.15 -10.50 -14.24
C PHE A 115 0.07 -10.33 -12.72
N ALA A 116 0.85 -9.42 -12.15
CA ALA A 116 0.79 -9.08 -10.74
C ALA A 116 -0.60 -8.61 -10.32
N PHE A 117 -1.18 -7.69 -11.09
CA PHE A 117 -2.51 -7.17 -10.83
C PHE A 117 -3.61 -8.24 -10.98
N ALA A 118 -3.53 -9.06 -12.03
CA ALA A 118 -4.47 -10.17 -12.24
C ALA A 118 -4.38 -11.20 -11.10
N GLY A 119 -3.18 -11.56 -10.66
CA GLY A 119 -2.97 -12.46 -9.52
C GLY A 119 -3.52 -11.91 -8.22
N ALA A 120 -3.29 -10.63 -7.95
CA ALA A 120 -3.86 -9.92 -6.81
C ALA A 120 -5.40 -9.94 -6.84
N ALA A 121 -6.00 -9.62 -7.98
CA ALA A 121 -7.43 -9.60 -8.18
C ALA A 121 -8.07 -10.99 -8.07
N LEU A 122 -7.42 -12.01 -8.64
CA LEU A 122 -7.89 -13.40 -8.56
C LEU A 122 -7.96 -13.88 -7.11
N VAL A 123 -6.90 -13.65 -6.33
CA VAL A 123 -6.85 -14.07 -4.92
C VAL A 123 -7.89 -13.32 -4.09
N ALA A 124 -8.03 -12.00 -4.27
CA ALA A 124 -9.06 -11.22 -3.61
C ALA A 124 -10.48 -11.73 -3.96
N PHE A 125 -10.72 -12.08 -5.22
CA PHE A 125 -11.98 -12.67 -5.68
C PHE A 125 -12.25 -14.04 -5.03
N LEU A 126 -11.25 -14.93 -4.97
CA LEU A 126 -11.37 -16.23 -4.32
C LEU A 126 -11.70 -16.08 -2.83
N VAL A 127 -10.98 -15.20 -2.13
CA VAL A 127 -11.24 -14.91 -0.72
C VAL A 127 -12.64 -14.33 -0.52
N HIS A 128 -13.10 -13.45 -1.42
CA HIS A 128 -14.47 -12.94 -1.41
C HIS A 128 -15.51 -14.05 -1.57
N LEU A 129 -15.34 -14.95 -2.56
CA LEU A 129 -16.23 -16.09 -2.77
C LEU A 129 -16.33 -17.01 -1.55
N MET A 130 -15.17 -17.30 -0.92
CA MET A 130 -15.12 -18.10 0.30
C MET A 130 -15.85 -17.43 1.47
N SER A 131 -15.84 -16.10 1.53
CA SER A 131 -16.54 -15.32 2.54
C SER A 131 -18.06 -15.27 2.36
N VAL A 132 -18.55 -15.23 1.11
CA VAL A 132 -19.98 -15.04 0.80
C VAL A 132 -20.79 -16.33 0.94
N ARG A 133 -20.17 -17.50 0.71
CA ARG A 133 -20.85 -18.81 0.69
C ARG A 133 -21.36 -19.31 2.05
N SER A 134 -21.10 -18.60 3.15
CA SER A 134 -21.56 -19.01 4.49
C SER A 134 -22.38 -17.88 5.12
N ALA A 135 -23.62 -18.15 5.46
CA ALA A 135 -24.56 -17.19 6.05
C ALA A 135 -24.04 -16.56 7.36
N ASP A 136 -23.22 -17.31 8.13
CA ASP A 136 -22.70 -16.90 9.44
C ASP A 136 -21.21 -16.51 9.41
N ALA A 137 -20.64 -16.25 8.21
CA ALA A 137 -19.21 -15.95 8.08
C ALA A 137 -18.89 -14.51 8.50
N GLY A 138 -18.52 -14.34 9.77
CA GLY A 138 -17.99 -13.09 10.29
C GLY A 138 -16.63 -12.69 9.66
N PRO A 139 -16.14 -11.46 9.96
CA PRO A 139 -14.86 -10.93 9.42
C PRO A 139 -13.65 -11.83 9.65
N ALA A 140 -13.64 -12.62 10.72
CA ALA A 140 -12.55 -13.54 11.05
C ALA A 140 -12.32 -14.61 9.98
N ARG A 141 -13.38 -15.11 9.35
CA ARG A 141 -13.29 -16.13 8.29
C ARG A 141 -12.66 -15.60 7.02
N LEU A 142 -12.96 -14.34 6.66
CA LEU A 142 -12.32 -13.65 5.54
C LEU A 142 -10.81 -13.60 5.74
N VAL A 143 -10.38 -13.20 6.93
CA VAL A 143 -8.94 -13.12 7.29
C VAL A 143 -8.31 -14.51 7.28
N LEU A 144 -8.97 -15.52 7.87
CA LEU A 144 -8.45 -16.88 7.91
C LEU A 144 -8.29 -17.48 6.50
N ALA A 145 -9.28 -17.29 5.62
CA ALA A 145 -9.21 -17.71 4.23
C ALA A 145 -8.05 -17.04 3.49
N GLY A 146 -7.87 -15.73 3.68
CA GLY A 146 -6.77 -14.97 3.09
C GLY A 146 -5.40 -15.45 3.57
N VAL A 147 -5.25 -15.70 4.87
CA VAL A 147 -4.00 -16.22 5.48
C VAL A 147 -3.68 -17.63 4.95
N ALA A 148 -4.66 -18.53 4.94
CA ALA A 148 -4.46 -19.91 4.47
C ALA A 148 -4.08 -19.95 2.98
N LEU A 149 -4.86 -19.24 2.13
CA LEU A 149 -4.56 -19.15 0.70
C LEU A 149 -3.21 -18.47 0.45
N GLY A 150 -2.94 -17.35 1.13
CA GLY A 150 -1.68 -16.63 1.04
C GLY A 150 -0.47 -17.46 1.46
N ALA A 151 -0.59 -18.32 2.50
CA ALA A 151 0.47 -19.23 2.90
C ALA A 151 0.75 -20.30 1.82
N SER A 152 -0.31 -20.90 1.25
CA SER A 152 -0.20 -21.85 0.16
C SER A 152 0.49 -21.26 -1.07
N LEU A 153 0.08 -20.05 -1.48
CA LEU A 153 0.66 -19.36 -2.64
C LEU A 153 2.13 -19.00 -2.39
N ARG A 154 2.49 -18.52 -1.20
CA ARG A 154 3.90 -18.26 -0.84
C ARG A 154 4.75 -19.52 -0.87
N SER A 155 4.22 -20.68 -0.44
CA SER A 155 4.92 -21.94 -0.53
C SER A 155 5.22 -22.34 -1.97
N ILE A 156 4.24 -22.19 -2.89
CA ILE A 156 4.43 -22.44 -4.33
C ILE A 156 5.47 -21.46 -4.91
N THR A 157 5.36 -20.17 -4.61
CA THR A 157 6.32 -19.15 -5.02
C THR A 157 7.74 -19.49 -4.58
N GLY A 158 7.92 -19.88 -3.30
CA GLY A 158 9.20 -20.29 -2.75
C GLY A 158 9.76 -21.55 -3.41
N THR A 159 8.90 -22.52 -3.75
CA THR A 159 9.32 -23.71 -4.48
C THR A 159 9.85 -23.36 -5.87
N ILE A 160 9.13 -22.55 -6.64
CA ILE A 160 9.58 -22.14 -7.99
C ILE A 160 10.91 -21.40 -7.91
N THR A 161 11.03 -20.40 -7.03
CA THR A 161 12.25 -19.60 -6.89
C THR A 161 13.44 -20.41 -6.35
N MET A 162 13.22 -21.51 -5.67
CA MET A 162 14.28 -22.42 -5.21
C MET A 162 14.91 -23.21 -6.37
N TYR A 163 14.13 -23.57 -7.39
CA TYR A 163 14.59 -24.35 -8.54
C TYR A 163 15.01 -23.49 -9.74
N ASP A 164 14.60 -22.22 -9.79
CA ASP A 164 14.89 -21.29 -10.87
C ASP A 164 15.66 -20.09 -10.32
N SER A 165 16.99 -20.15 -10.41
CA SER A 165 17.88 -19.11 -9.89
C SER A 165 17.75 -17.78 -10.63
N VAL A 166 17.45 -17.78 -11.94
CA VAL A 166 17.27 -16.57 -12.74
C VAL A 166 16.00 -15.82 -12.28
N THR A 167 14.91 -16.56 -12.13
CA THR A 167 13.67 -16.02 -11.58
C THR A 167 13.87 -15.53 -10.13
N PHE A 168 14.62 -16.26 -9.30
CA PHE A 168 14.92 -15.83 -7.94
C PHE A 168 15.67 -14.49 -7.92
N ASP A 169 16.70 -14.33 -8.75
CA ASP A 169 17.50 -13.11 -8.80
C ASP A 169 16.69 -11.87 -9.20
N SER A 170 15.75 -11.99 -10.13
CA SER A 170 14.86 -10.91 -10.53
C SER A 170 13.77 -10.64 -9.48
N TYR A 171 13.15 -11.71 -8.95
CA TYR A 171 12.05 -11.64 -8.00
C TYR A 171 12.46 -11.04 -6.65
N ARG A 172 13.66 -11.34 -6.14
CA ARG A 172 14.13 -10.87 -4.82
C ARG A 172 14.14 -9.35 -4.69
N PHE A 173 14.46 -8.63 -5.76
CA PHE A 173 14.42 -7.15 -5.77
C PHE A 173 12.99 -6.63 -5.81
N TRP A 174 12.12 -7.27 -6.57
CA TRP A 174 10.73 -6.85 -6.64
C TRP A 174 9.97 -7.08 -5.33
N VAL A 175 10.20 -8.21 -4.66
CA VAL A 175 9.48 -8.56 -3.41
C VAL A 175 9.84 -7.69 -2.23
N LEU A 176 10.97 -6.98 -2.26
CA LEU A 176 11.36 -6.02 -1.22
C LEU A 176 10.52 -4.73 -1.26
N GLY A 177 9.85 -4.45 -2.36
CA GLY A 177 9.02 -3.26 -2.53
C GLY A 177 9.84 -1.99 -2.76
N SER A 178 10.06 -1.65 -4.04
CA SER A 178 10.89 -0.53 -4.47
C SER A 178 10.13 0.51 -5.29
N LEU A 179 10.42 1.77 -5.01
CA LEU A 179 9.98 2.92 -5.82
C LEU A 179 11.02 3.34 -6.87
N ALA A 180 12.24 2.78 -6.79
CA ALA A 180 13.32 3.09 -7.71
C ALA A 180 13.06 2.52 -9.11
N ASP A 181 13.64 3.15 -10.12
CA ASP A 181 13.65 2.70 -11.51
C ASP A 181 12.25 2.39 -12.08
N ARG A 182 11.29 3.29 -11.80
CA ARG A 182 9.92 3.20 -12.30
C ARG A 182 9.66 4.28 -13.34
N ASP A 183 9.31 3.85 -14.55
CA ASP A 183 8.96 4.74 -15.64
C ASP A 183 7.70 5.56 -15.36
N ALA A 184 7.64 6.79 -15.87
CA ALA A 184 6.44 7.62 -15.80
C ALA A 184 5.22 6.96 -16.49
N VAL A 185 5.42 6.10 -17.46
CA VAL A 185 4.37 5.33 -18.15
C VAL A 185 3.62 4.43 -17.17
N LEU A 186 4.33 3.84 -16.20
CA LEU A 186 3.74 3.01 -15.14
C LEU A 186 2.69 3.78 -14.34
N LEU A 187 2.94 5.08 -14.05
CA LEU A 187 1.98 5.94 -13.36
C LEU A 187 0.66 6.04 -14.12
N VAL A 188 0.72 6.19 -15.45
CA VAL A 188 -0.47 6.29 -16.29
C VAL A 188 -1.28 5.01 -16.26
N TRP A 189 -0.63 3.85 -16.21
CA TRP A 189 -1.32 2.56 -16.19
C TRP A 189 -1.97 2.25 -14.86
N VAL A 190 -1.32 2.60 -13.74
CA VAL A 190 -1.87 2.28 -12.40
C VAL A 190 -2.83 3.35 -11.88
N ALA A 191 -2.69 4.62 -12.30
CA ALA A 191 -3.49 5.73 -11.81
C ALA A 191 -5.01 5.49 -11.88
N PRO A 192 -5.60 4.97 -12.98
CA PRO A 192 -7.05 4.75 -13.05
C PRO A 192 -7.54 3.80 -11.95
N PHE A 193 -6.81 2.71 -11.69
CA PHE A 193 -7.17 1.74 -10.65
C PHE A 193 -7.08 2.34 -9.25
N LEU A 194 -6.02 3.13 -8.99
CA LEU A 194 -5.84 3.81 -7.71
C LEU A 194 -6.93 4.87 -7.50
N VAL A 195 -7.24 5.69 -8.52
CA VAL A 195 -8.30 6.72 -8.44
C VAL A 195 -9.67 6.07 -8.19
N VAL A 196 -10.04 5.04 -8.96
CA VAL A 196 -11.31 4.32 -8.75
C VAL A 196 -11.33 3.69 -7.37
N GLY A 197 -10.26 3.04 -6.96
CA GLY A 197 -10.13 2.44 -5.62
C GLY A 197 -10.30 3.47 -4.50
N LEU A 198 -9.68 4.66 -4.62
CA LEU A 198 -9.81 5.76 -3.66
C LEU A 198 -11.24 6.29 -3.60
N VAL A 199 -11.89 6.50 -4.73
CA VAL A 199 -13.30 6.96 -4.80
C VAL A 199 -14.21 5.95 -4.10
N LEU A 200 -14.08 4.66 -4.38
CA LEU A 200 -14.86 3.60 -3.74
C LEU A 200 -14.59 3.52 -2.23
N ALA A 201 -13.33 3.65 -1.81
CA ALA A 201 -12.95 3.67 -0.41
C ALA A 201 -13.56 4.86 0.34
N LEU A 202 -13.47 6.08 -0.22
CA LEU A 202 -14.04 7.28 0.38
C LEU A 202 -15.58 7.19 0.46
N ALA A 203 -16.23 6.65 -0.57
CA ALA A 203 -17.68 6.40 -0.57
C ALA A 203 -18.10 5.37 0.50
N SER A 204 -17.21 4.45 0.88
CA SER A 204 -17.50 3.43 1.90
C SER A 204 -17.49 3.94 3.34
N GLY A 205 -17.04 5.16 3.61
CA GLY A 205 -16.81 5.66 4.96
C GLY A 205 -18.03 5.63 5.88
N LEU A 206 -19.23 5.99 5.36
CA LEU A 206 -20.48 5.92 6.14
C LEU A 206 -20.89 4.48 6.42
N THR A 207 -20.78 3.60 5.43
CA THR A 207 -21.15 2.18 5.56
C THR A 207 -20.22 1.44 6.50
N LEU A 208 -18.92 1.80 6.53
CA LEU A 208 -17.94 1.27 7.48
C LEU A 208 -18.23 1.73 8.92
N ASN A 209 -18.64 2.98 9.13
CA ASN A 209 -19.07 3.46 10.44
C ASN A 209 -20.30 2.68 10.95
N ALA A 210 -21.28 2.45 10.07
CA ALA A 210 -22.46 1.65 10.42
C ALA A 210 -22.08 0.18 10.75
N LEU A 211 -21.19 -0.44 9.94
CA LEU A 211 -20.70 -1.79 10.22
C LEU A 211 -19.92 -1.90 11.53
N ALA A 212 -19.27 -0.82 11.97
CA ALA A 212 -18.56 -0.81 13.25
C ALA A 212 -19.49 -1.00 14.46
N LEU A 213 -20.78 -0.59 14.35
CA LEU A 213 -21.80 -0.78 15.37
C LEU A 213 -22.32 -2.21 15.46
N GLY A 214 -22.08 -3.04 14.46
CA GLY A 214 -22.63 -4.39 14.34
C GLY A 214 -23.48 -4.58 13.08
N GLU A 215 -23.65 -5.83 12.65
CA GLU A 215 -24.40 -6.12 11.41
C GLU A 215 -25.90 -5.87 11.55
N GLU A 216 -26.47 -6.18 12.70
CA GLU A 216 -27.89 -5.95 12.98
C GLU A 216 -28.20 -4.45 13.01
N GLN A 217 -27.36 -3.67 13.72
CA GLN A 217 -27.49 -2.22 13.78
C GLN A 217 -27.27 -1.57 12.40
N ALA A 218 -26.31 -2.07 11.62
CA ALA A 218 -26.10 -1.58 10.26
C ALA A 218 -27.33 -1.83 9.38
N LYS A 219 -27.98 -3.00 9.47
CA LYS A 219 -29.21 -3.31 8.76
C LYS A 219 -30.37 -2.38 9.20
N ALA A 220 -30.51 -2.13 10.51
CA ALA A 220 -31.51 -1.20 11.05
C ALA A 220 -31.32 0.23 10.51
N LEU A 221 -30.07 0.63 10.23
CA LEU A 221 -29.71 1.90 9.60
C LEU A 221 -29.85 1.87 8.06
N GLY A 222 -30.40 0.81 7.47
CA GLY A 222 -30.60 0.67 6.02
C GLY A 222 -29.33 0.27 5.25
N VAL A 223 -28.21 -0.05 5.92
CA VAL A 223 -26.98 -0.49 5.27
C VAL A 223 -27.02 -2.00 5.02
N SER A 224 -26.79 -2.42 3.78
CA SER A 224 -26.60 -3.82 3.43
C SER A 224 -25.17 -4.26 3.74
N PRO A 225 -24.91 -5.13 4.73
CA PRO A 225 -23.55 -5.58 5.07
C PRO A 225 -22.84 -6.28 3.91
N ARG A 226 -23.60 -7.01 3.08
CA ARG A 226 -23.07 -7.70 1.89
C ARG A 226 -22.54 -6.72 0.85
N ARG A 227 -23.31 -5.66 0.53
CA ARG A 227 -22.89 -4.62 -0.42
C ARG A 227 -21.72 -3.81 0.13
N ALA A 228 -21.75 -3.46 1.41
CA ALA A 228 -20.68 -2.73 2.07
C ALA A 228 -19.36 -3.53 2.07
N ARG A 229 -19.41 -4.84 2.33
CA ARG A 229 -18.25 -5.74 2.24
C ARG A 229 -17.72 -5.85 0.81
N ALA A 230 -18.60 -6.03 -0.19
CA ALA A 230 -18.18 -6.09 -1.59
C ALA A 230 -17.47 -4.80 -2.01
N LEU A 231 -18.05 -3.63 -1.69
CA LEU A 231 -17.46 -2.33 -1.98
C LEU A 231 -16.08 -2.17 -1.31
N ALA A 232 -15.97 -2.52 -0.03
CA ALA A 232 -14.72 -2.47 0.73
C ALA A 232 -13.65 -3.39 0.12
N LEU A 233 -13.98 -4.63 -0.19
CA LEU A 233 -13.03 -5.59 -0.79
C LEU A 233 -12.60 -5.17 -2.18
N THR A 234 -13.51 -4.66 -3.01
CA THR A 234 -13.17 -4.12 -4.34
C THR A 234 -12.21 -2.94 -4.21
N SER A 235 -12.47 -2.00 -3.30
CA SER A 235 -11.56 -0.86 -3.09
C SER A 235 -10.18 -1.30 -2.59
N ILE A 236 -10.11 -2.23 -1.62
CA ILE A 236 -8.83 -2.80 -1.13
C ILE A 236 -8.08 -3.48 -2.28
N THR A 237 -8.77 -4.28 -3.10
CA THR A 237 -8.16 -4.99 -4.22
C THR A 237 -7.55 -4.04 -5.24
N LEU A 238 -8.29 -2.99 -5.62
CA LEU A 238 -7.79 -1.98 -6.54
C LEU A 238 -6.59 -1.23 -5.96
N LEU A 239 -6.71 -0.75 -4.73
CA LEU A 239 -5.66 0.05 -4.09
C LEU A 239 -4.40 -0.77 -3.79
N CYS A 240 -4.56 -1.91 -3.14
CA CYS A 240 -3.43 -2.76 -2.76
C CYS A 240 -2.88 -3.53 -3.96
N GLY A 241 -3.75 -4.06 -4.84
CA GLY A 241 -3.34 -4.80 -6.03
C GLY A 241 -2.56 -3.94 -7.03
N ALA A 242 -3.05 -2.75 -7.37
CA ALA A 242 -2.35 -1.84 -8.26
C ALA A 242 -1.06 -1.30 -7.64
N SER A 243 -1.05 -0.98 -6.33
CA SER A 243 0.16 -0.57 -5.62
C SER A 243 1.21 -1.67 -5.64
N THR A 244 0.84 -2.91 -5.29
CA THR A 244 1.76 -4.05 -5.27
C THR A 244 2.28 -4.39 -6.68
N ALA A 245 1.43 -4.31 -7.70
CA ALA A 245 1.86 -4.54 -9.07
C ALA A 245 2.91 -3.51 -9.53
N ALA A 246 2.76 -2.24 -9.13
CA ALA A 246 3.65 -1.16 -9.54
C ALA A 246 5.00 -1.18 -8.81
N VAL A 247 5.00 -1.39 -7.49
CA VAL A 247 6.19 -1.18 -6.65
C VAL A 247 6.60 -2.42 -5.85
N GLY A 248 5.93 -3.54 -6.04
CA GLY A 248 6.07 -4.70 -5.16
C GLY A 248 5.29 -4.55 -3.85
N PRO A 249 5.31 -5.57 -3.00
CA PRO A 249 4.59 -5.58 -1.73
C PRO A 249 5.26 -4.63 -0.73
N ILE A 250 4.57 -3.54 -0.36
CA ILE A 250 4.97 -2.64 0.73
C ILE A 250 4.03 -2.88 1.91
N SER A 251 4.59 -3.29 3.03
CA SER A 251 3.85 -3.61 4.26
C SER A 251 3.87 -2.45 5.26
N PHE A 252 3.02 -2.55 6.28
CA PHE A 252 2.91 -1.65 7.42
C PHE A 252 2.37 -0.24 7.16
N VAL A 253 2.39 0.31 5.96
CA VAL A 253 1.78 1.62 5.66
C VAL A 253 0.29 1.60 6.01
N GLY A 254 -0.42 0.56 5.56
CA GLY A 254 -1.84 0.34 5.84
C GLY A 254 -2.16 -0.05 7.28
N LEU A 255 -1.15 -0.37 8.08
CA LEU A 255 -1.32 -0.66 9.52
C LEU A 255 -1.00 0.56 10.37
N VAL A 256 0.17 1.17 10.17
CA VAL A 256 0.69 2.24 11.02
C VAL A 256 -0.10 3.53 10.84
N VAL A 257 -0.33 3.97 9.61
CA VAL A 257 -0.98 5.25 9.34
C VAL A 257 -2.38 5.33 9.93
N PRO A 258 -3.30 4.38 9.68
CA PRO A 258 -4.64 4.44 10.29
C PRO A 258 -4.61 4.41 11.81
N GLN A 259 -3.65 3.68 12.39
CA GLN A 259 -3.56 3.56 13.83
C GLN A 259 -3.09 4.86 14.49
N VAL A 260 -2.06 5.50 13.95
CA VAL A 260 -1.59 6.81 14.43
C VAL A 260 -2.70 7.86 14.30
N LEU A 261 -3.39 7.88 13.17
CA LEU A 261 -4.50 8.79 12.95
C LEU A 261 -5.67 8.54 13.91
N ARG A 262 -5.95 7.29 14.26
CA ARG A 262 -7.01 6.93 15.19
C ARG A 262 -6.75 7.47 16.61
N LEU A 263 -5.49 7.52 17.02
CA LEU A 263 -5.11 8.14 18.30
C LEU A 263 -5.38 9.65 18.31
N ALA A 264 -5.22 10.32 17.18
CA ALA A 264 -5.38 11.77 17.07
C ALA A 264 -6.81 12.21 16.71
N LEU A 265 -7.55 11.42 15.92
CA LEU A 265 -8.83 11.81 15.30
C LEU A 265 -10.03 10.97 15.79
N GLY A 266 -9.77 9.93 16.59
CA GLY A 266 -10.80 8.97 16.99
C GLY A 266 -11.12 7.93 15.92
N ALA A 267 -12.26 7.24 16.08
CA ALA A 267 -12.61 6.05 15.29
C ALA A 267 -13.50 6.32 14.06
N ASP A 268 -13.80 7.59 13.74
CA ASP A 268 -14.64 7.93 12.59
C ASP A 268 -13.94 7.59 11.26
N GLN A 269 -14.47 6.58 10.56
CA GLN A 269 -13.89 6.07 9.31
C GLN A 269 -13.80 7.15 8.21
N ARG A 270 -14.76 8.06 8.12
CA ARG A 270 -14.74 9.15 7.13
C ARG A 270 -13.54 10.08 7.34
N ARG A 271 -13.28 10.45 8.59
CA ARG A 271 -12.14 11.31 8.95
C ARG A 271 -10.82 10.58 8.72
N LEU A 272 -10.76 9.31 9.12
CA LEU A 272 -9.57 8.48 8.92
C LEU A 272 -9.25 8.31 7.43
N LEU A 273 -10.24 8.01 6.58
CA LEU A 273 -10.06 7.89 5.13
C LEU A 273 -9.53 9.19 4.53
N ALA A 274 -10.17 10.33 4.84
CA ALA A 274 -9.78 11.63 4.28
C ALA A 274 -8.34 12.03 4.68
N VAL A 275 -7.97 11.84 5.96
CA VAL A 275 -6.64 12.25 6.43
C VAL A 275 -5.56 11.25 6.01
N SER A 276 -5.91 9.97 5.81
CA SER A 276 -4.98 8.97 5.29
C SER A 276 -4.48 9.26 3.88
N LEU A 277 -5.25 9.99 3.06
CA LEU A 277 -4.81 10.46 1.73
C LEU A 277 -3.52 11.30 1.80
N VAL A 278 -3.31 11.99 2.92
CA VAL A 278 -2.14 12.86 3.13
C VAL A 278 -1.09 12.17 4.02
N ALA A 279 -1.54 11.46 5.06
CA ALA A 279 -0.64 10.83 6.02
C ALA A 279 0.11 9.61 5.42
N GLY A 280 -0.52 8.88 4.49
CA GLY A 280 0.12 7.77 3.78
C GLY A 280 1.35 8.20 2.97
N PRO A 281 1.22 9.23 2.10
CA PRO A 281 2.36 9.85 1.42
C PRO A 281 3.49 10.28 2.35
N VAL A 282 3.17 10.90 3.49
CA VAL A 282 4.19 11.32 4.49
C VAL A 282 5.04 10.14 4.92
N LEU A 283 4.41 9.01 5.31
CA LEU A 283 5.16 7.85 5.77
C LEU A 283 5.99 7.22 4.64
N LEU A 284 5.42 7.05 3.46
CA LEU A 284 6.11 6.37 2.37
C LEU A 284 7.23 7.22 1.75
N LEU A 285 7.02 8.55 1.60
CA LEU A 285 8.07 9.46 1.17
C LEU A 285 9.21 9.53 2.18
N ALA A 286 8.89 9.60 3.47
CA ALA A 286 9.92 9.59 4.52
C ALA A 286 10.73 8.29 4.47
N ALA A 287 10.07 7.13 4.35
CA ALA A 287 10.74 5.84 4.23
C ALA A 287 11.64 5.77 2.99
N ASP A 288 11.16 6.24 1.85
CA ASP A 288 11.91 6.26 0.60
C ASP A 288 13.14 7.20 0.67
N VAL A 289 12.98 8.41 1.23
CA VAL A 289 14.10 9.35 1.43
C VAL A 289 15.13 8.78 2.39
N VAL A 290 14.72 8.18 3.51
CA VAL A 290 15.62 7.51 4.46
C VAL A 290 16.35 6.36 3.76
N GLY A 291 15.66 5.54 2.98
CA GLY A 291 16.27 4.44 2.23
C GLY A 291 17.39 4.89 1.28
N ARG A 292 17.26 6.08 0.70
CA ARG A 292 18.28 6.66 -0.20
C ARG A 292 19.55 7.15 0.48
N VAL A 293 19.50 7.42 1.79
CA VAL A 293 20.62 8.07 2.52
C VAL A 293 21.20 7.22 3.65
N ILE A 294 20.56 6.10 3.99
CA ILE A 294 20.98 5.28 5.13
C ILE A 294 22.23 4.43 4.83
N LEU A 295 22.49 4.12 3.57
CA LEU A 295 23.62 3.35 3.12
C LEU A 295 24.64 4.24 2.40
N ASP A 296 25.93 4.03 2.66
CA ASP A 296 27.00 4.75 1.98
C ASP A 296 27.13 4.36 0.51
N SER A 297 26.72 3.13 0.16
CA SER A 297 26.71 2.61 -1.20
C SER A 297 25.39 1.84 -1.46
N GLY A 298 24.69 2.23 -2.53
CA GLY A 298 23.37 1.68 -2.86
C GLY A 298 22.21 2.39 -2.16
N GLU A 299 21.02 1.86 -2.33
CA GLU A 299 19.80 2.36 -1.70
C GLU A 299 19.09 1.20 -0.98
N MET A 300 18.46 1.49 0.17
CA MET A 300 17.59 0.54 0.85
C MET A 300 16.16 0.71 0.34
N GLU A 301 15.53 -0.40 0.00
CA GLU A 301 14.17 -0.41 -0.54
C GLU A 301 13.15 0.16 0.46
N ALA A 302 12.21 0.97 -0.03
CA ALA A 302 11.22 1.64 0.80
C ALA A 302 10.37 0.64 1.61
N GLY A 303 10.09 -0.55 1.06
CA GLY A 303 9.37 -1.62 1.75
C GLY A 303 10.14 -2.17 2.96
N VAL A 304 11.47 -2.23 2.88
CA VAL A 304 12.32 -2.63 4.01
C VAL A 304 12.28 -1.57 5.11
N VAL A 305 12.42 -0.29 4.75
CA VAL A 305 12.37 0.81 5.73
C VAL A 305 11.00 0.88 6.42
N THR A 306 9.90 0.73 5.66
CA THR A 306 8.55 0.70 6.27
C THR A 306 8.37 -0.48 7.22
N ALA A 307 8.99 -1.63 6.96
CA ALA A 307 8.97 -2.79 7.85
C ALA A 307 9.74 -2.53 9.16
N PHE A 308 10.91 -1.88 9.07
CA PHE A 308 11.68 -1.48 10.25
C PHE A 308 10.95 -0.46 11.14
N ILE A 309 10.14 0.43 10.56
CA ILE A 309 9.29 1.36 11.30
C ILE A 309 8.06 0.63 11.87
N GLY A 310 7.43 -0.19 11.04
CA GLY A 310 6.14 -0.81 11.35
C GLY A 310 6.22 -1.93 12.38
N GLY A 311 7.27 -2.73 12.37
CA GLY A 311 7.48 -3.82 13.32
C GLY A 311 7.50 -3.36 14.78
N PRO A 312 8.34 -2.40 15.18
CA PRO A 312 8.32 -1.82 16.53
C PRO A 312 6.99 -1.18 16.90
N VAL A 313 6.35 -0.45 15.97
CA VAL A 313 5.03 0.16 16.22
C VAL A 313 3.99 -0.92 16.52
N LEU A 314 3.96 -2.00 15.73
CA LEU A 314 3.06 -3.13 15.97
C LEU A 314 3.32 -3.77 17.34
N LEU A 315 4.58 -3.99 17.70
CA LEU A 315 4.96 -4.58 18.99
C LEU A 315 4.44 -3.73 20.16
N VAL A 316 4.67 -2.41 20.11
CA VAL A 316 4.18 -1.47 21.13
C VAL A 316 2.65 -1.53 21.25
N MET A 317 1.93 -1.55 20.12
CA MET A 317 0.47 -1.64 20.10
C MET A 317 -0.06 -2.93 20.74
N VAL A 318 0.59 -4.06 20.47
CA VAL A 318 0.21 -5.36 21.03
C VAL A 318 0.43 -5.37 22.55
N ILE A 319 1.58 -4.88 23.03
CA ILE A 319 1.92 -4.82 24.45
C ILE A 319 0.92 -3.92 25.20
N GLN A 320 0.62 -2.74 24.68
CA GLN A 320 -0.35 -1.82 25.30
C GLN A 320 -1.74 -2.44 25.44
N ARG A 321 -2.19 -3.22 24.44
CA ARG A 321 -3.48 -3.91 24.50
C ARG A 321 -3.52 -5.06 25.50
N MET A 322 -2.43 -5.79 25.66
CA MET A 322 -2.32 -6.85 26.67
C MET A 322 -2.30 -6.26 28.09
N GLY A 323 -1.61 -5.14 28.29
CA GLY A 323 -1.55 -4.46 29.59
C GLY A 323 -2.89 -3.86 30.05
N VAL A 324 -3.78 -3.46 29.12
CA VAL A 324 -5.12 -2.94 29.46
C VAL A 324 -6.10 -4.07 29.84
N LYS A 325 -5.91 -5.30 29.35
CA LYS A 325 -6.74 -6.46 29.72
C LYS A 325 -6.35 -7.12 31.05
N GLY A 326 -5.20 -6.75 31.61
CA GLY A 326 -4.71 -7.28 32.89
C GLY A 326 -5.03 -6.38 34.10
N ARG A 327 -5.80 -5.30 33.95
CA ARG A 327 -6.37 -4.47 35.02
C ARG A 327 -7.89 -4.52 34.96
#